data_046f1c18de60c6265de6ee591de05a3e
#
_entry.id   046f1c18de60c6265de6ee591de05a3e
#
_cell.length_a   1.000
_cell.length_b   1.000
_cell.length_c   1.000
_cell.angle_alpha   90.00
_cell.angle_beta   90.00
_cell.angle_gamma   90.00
#
_symmetry.space_group_name_H-M   'P 1'
#
loop_
_entity.id
_entity.type
_entity.pdbx_description
1 polymer ?
#
loop_
_entity_poly.entity_id
_entity_poly.type
_entity_poly.pdbx_seq_one_letter_code
_entity_poly.pdbx_strand_id
1 'polypeptide(L)'
;MNKLLSFIKKEIILCVAGVLAIASAFVVHPSKKYINYIDFRVLALLFSLMLMVEALRSFGIFTLIIEKIKKTRMLYFILVFICFFSGMIITNDVALITFVPFAIELLTAAGAAEYIIYIVVLQTIGANLGSMATPIGNPQNIFLFSKYNMTIGEFAGATVWYAVTAIIIISICICFIPSKEVDINDKDNKTQRAEFHKWKLAPIAVIFVICILCVMRVIDYRVMLLVCILLTAVIDYKLFAKADYILLLTFVAFFILMGNIKSMSFIENGLSNFVAGREFMSGILLSQVISNVPAAVLLSNFTDNGVLLLSAVNIGGLGTIIASMASLISCLLYTSP
;
A
#
# COMPACT_ATOMS: atom_id res chain seq x y z
N MET A 1 -7.50 -24.07 19.52
CA MET A 1 -8.57 -23.60 18.62
C MET A 1 -8.63 -22.08 18.53
N ASN A 2 -8.60 -21.34 19.66
CA ASN A 2 -8.69 -19.86 19.63
C ASN A 2 -7.54 -19.11 18.91
N LYS A 3 -6.29 -19.59 19.01
CA LYS A 3 -5.14 -18.94 18.33
C LYS A 3 -5.19 -19.08 16.81
N LEU A 4 -5.64 -20.25 16.29
CA LEU A 4 -5.77 -20.48 14.86
C LEU A 4 -6.91 -19.64 14.26
N LEU A 5 -8.06 -19.56 14.94
CA LEU A 5 -9.18 -18.72 14.54
C LEU A 5 -8.83 -17.24 14.54
N SER A 6 -8.07 -16.77 15.54
CA SER A 6 -7.57 -15.41 15.61
C SER A 6 -6.60 -15.11 14.45
N PHE A 7 -5.68 -16.03 14.14
CA PHE A 7 -4.79 -15.90 12.98
C PHE A 7 -5.55 -15.84 11.66
N ILE A 8 -6.52 -16.73 11.44
CA ILE A 8 -7.34 -16.75 10.22
C ILE A 8 -8.12 -15.45 10.06
N LYS A 9 -8.70 -14.92 11.14
CA LYS A 9 -9.43 -13.64 11.10
C LYS A 9 -8.52 -12.46 10.81
N LYS A 10 -7.28 -12.48 11.30
CA LYS A 10 -6.32 -11.41 11.08
C LYS A 10 -5.73 -11.47 9.67
N GLU A 11 -5.42 -12.65 9.16
CA GLU A 11 -4.69 -12.86 7.90
C GLU A 11 -5.55 -13.59 6.86
N ILE A 12 -6.80 -13.13 6.71
CA ILE A 12 -7.81 -13.80 5.88
C ILE A 12 -7.36 -13.90 4.41
N ILE A 13 -6.65 -12.89 3.90
CA ILE A 13 -6.19 -12.86 2.50
C ILE A 13 -5.13 -13.93 2.25
N LEU A 14 -4.16 -14.09 3.16
CA LEU A 14 -3.17 -15.17 3.08
C LEU A 14 -3.84 -16.53 3.15
N CYS A 15 -4.79 -16.71 4.09
CA CYS A 15 -5.47 -17.99 4.26
C CYS A 15 -6.26 -18.36 3.00
N VAL A 16 -7.03 -17.44 2.43
CA VAL A 16 -7.79 -17.68 1.20
C VAL A 16 -6.86 -17.94 0.02
N ALA A 17 -5.83 -17.10 -0.18
CA ALA A 17 -4.86 -17.29 -1.25
C ALA A 17 -4.12 -18.62 -1.12
N GLY A 18 -3.69 -18.97 0.09
CA GLY A 18 -3.00 -20.25 0.37
C GLY A 18 -3.89 -21.46 0.11
N VAL A 19 -5.13 -21.45 0.59
CA VAL A 19 -6.09 -22.54 0.34
C VAL A 19 -6.37 -22.70 -1.16
N LEU A 20 -6.58 -21.60 -1.88
CA LEU A 20 -6.81 -21.64 -3.32
C LEU A 20 -5.56 -22.09 -4.10
N ALA A 21 -4.36 -21.65 -3.69
CA ALA A 21 -3.11 -22.12 -4.29
C ALA A 21 -2.91 -23.63 -4.08
N ILE A 22 -3.18 -24.14 -2.88
CA ILE A 22 -3.12 -25.58 -2.57
C ILE A 22 -4.19 -26.33 -3.36
N ALA A 23 -5.43 -25.84 -3.40
CA ALA A 23 -6.49 -26.48 -4.16
C ALA A 23 -6.14 -26.53 -5.68
N SER A 24 -5.57 -25.46 -6.23
CA SER A 24 -5.13 -25.44 -7.63
C SER A 24 -3.99 -26.41 -7.92
N ALA A 25 -3.16 -26.74 -6.91
CA ALA A 25 -2.06 -27.69 -7.05
C ALA A 25 -2.53 -29.16 -7.20
N PHE A 26 -3.77 -29.48 -6.83
CA PHE A 26 -4.37 -30.79 -7.12
C PHE A 26 -4.74 -30.95 -8.60
N VAL A 27 -5.00 -29.85 -9.29
CA VAL A 27 -5.31 -29.83 -10.72
C VAL A 27 -4.04 -29.67 -11.56
N VAL A 28 -3.16 -28.73 -11.18
CA VAL A 28 -1.87 -28.51 -11.82
C VAL A 28 -0.79 -28.96 -10.85
N HIS A 29 -0.28 -30.16 -11.04
CA HIS A 29 0.68 -30.77 -10.12
C HIS A 29 1.94 -29.93 -9.93
N PRO A 30 2.46 -29.82 -8.68
CA PRO A 30 3.69 -29.10 -8.39
C PRO A 30 4.85 -29.56 -9.24
N SER A 31 5.54 -28.62 -9.88
CA SER A 31 6.68 -28.87 -10.73
C SER A 31 7.69 -27.69 -10.67
N LYS A 32 8.85 -27.85 -11.28
CA LYS A 32 9.84 -26.76 -11.38
C LYS A 32 9.26 -25.48 -12.02
N LYS A 33 8.15 -25.57 -12.75
CA LYS A 33 7.45 -24.41 -13.33
C LYS A 33 6.92 -23.43 -12.28
N TYR A 34 6.61 -23.91 -11.05
CA TYR A 34 6.14 -23.06 -9.95
C TYR A 34 7.13 -21.96 -9.58
N ILE A 35 8.44 -22.25 -9.66
CA ILE A 35 9.49 -21.25 -9.43
C ILE A 35 9.41 -20.12 -10.48
N ASN A 36 9.04 -20.46 -11.72
CA ASN A 36 8.91 -19.50 -12.82
C ASN A 36 7.62 -18.64 -12.72
N TYR A 37 6.66 -19.05 -11.91
CA TYR A 37 5.47 -18.24 -11.64
C TYR A 37 5.77 -17.07 -10.70
N ILE A 38 6.79 -17.22 -9.84
CA ILE A 38 7.12 -16.25 -8.79
C ILE A 38 7.94 -15.11 -9.40
N ASP A 39 7.43 -13.89 -9.26
CA ASP A 39 8.17 -12.68 -9.61
C ASP A 39 9.09 -12.26 -8.44
N PHE A 40 10.33 -12.76 -8.47
CA PHE A 40 11.33 -12.46 -7.44
C PHE A 40 11.72 -10.98 -7.39
N ARG A 41 11.60 -10.25 -8.51
CA ARG A 41 11.88 -8.81 -8.55
C ARG A 41 10.85 -8.04 -7.73
N VAL A 42 9.57 -8.36 -7.90
CA VAL A 42 8.48 -7.75 -7.12
C VAL A 42 8.65 -8.06 -5.64
N LEU A 43 8.94 -9.32 -5.27
CA LEU A 43 9.15 -9.69 -3.86
C LEU A 43 10.36 -8.95 -3.24
N ALA A 44 11.47 -8.84 -3.97
CA ALA A 44 12.65 -8.11 -3.50
C ALA A 44 12.38 -6.62 -3.31
N LEU A 45 11.63 -5.98 -4.25
CA LEU A 45 11.22 -4.59 -4.13
C LEU A 45 10.31 -4.37 -2.94
N LEU A 46 9.27 -5.19 -2.77
CA LEU A 46 8.36 -5.11 -1.63
C LEU A 46 9.13 -5.25 -0.31
N PHE A 47 9.97 -6.25 -0.18
CA PHE A 47 10.77 -6.47 1.03
C PHE A 47 11.68 -5.28 1.35
N SER A 48 12.41 -4.76 0.35
CA SER A 48 13.31 -3.62 0.53
C SER A 48 12.56 -2.34 0.93
N LEU A 49 11.42 -2.08 0.32
CA LEU A 49 10.56 -0.94 0.67
C LEU A 49 9.98 -1.08 2.08
N MET A 50 9.57 -2.29 2.50
CA MET A 50 9.12 -2.55 3.87
C MET A 50 10.22 -2.24 4.90
N LEU A 51 11.45 -2.70 4.66
CA LEU A 51 12.57 -2.41 5.55
C LEU A 51 12.85 -0.92 5.65
N MET A 52 12.82 -0.20 4.51
CA MET A 52 12.98 1.25 4.48
C MET A 52 11.90 1.96 5.31
N VAL A 53 10.65 1.56 5.14
CA VAL A 53 9.52 2.16 5.83
C VAL A 53 9.60 1.93 7.34
N GLU A 54 9.92 0.71 7.77
CA GLU A 54 10.10 0.41 9.18
C GLU A 54 11.26 1.21 9.80
N ALA A 55 12.32 1.46 9.02
CA ALA A 55 13.40 2.36 9.43
C ALA A 55 12.90 3.80 9.60
N LEU A 56 12.16 4.36 8.63
CA LEU A 56 11.58 5.71 8.72
C LEU A 56 10.65 5.85 9.92
N ARG A 57 9.79 4.84 10.16
CA ARG A 57 8.86 4.80 11.29
C ARG A 57 9.58 4.77 12.63
N SER A 58 10.64 3.96 12.75
CA SER A 58 11.40 3.83 14.01
C SER A 58 12.13 5.10 14.43
N PHE A 59 12.35 6.05 13.51
CA PHE A 59 13.02 7.32 13.78
C PHE A 59 12.10 8.49 14.07
N GLY A 60 10.77 8.29 14.11
CA GLY A 60 9.83 9.33 14.50
C GLY A 60 9.86 10.57 13.58
N ILE A 61 10.25 10.42 12.30
CA ILE A 61 10.35 11.54 11.34
C ILE A 61 9.03 12.28 11.21
N PHE A 62 7.93 11.55 11.38
CA PHE A 62 6.58 12.05 11.19
C PHE A 62 6.09 12.97 12.32
N THR A 63 6.62 12.83 13.54
CA THR A 63 6.22 13.67 14.70
C THR A 63 6.74 15.11 14.59
N LEU A 64 7.82 15.34 13.85
CA LEU A 64 8.42 16.68 13.70
C LEU A 64 7.56 17.65 12.88
N ILE A 65 6.60 17.17 12.11
CA ILE A 65 5.83 17.99 11.15
C ILE A 65 4.71 18.77 11.86
N ILE A 66 4.26 18.33 13.03
CA ILE A 66 2.96 18.72 13.62
C ILE A 66 3.07 19.80 14.70
N GLU A 67 4.25 20.08 15.23
CA GLU A 67 4.46 21.00 16.37
C GLU A 67 4.09 22.49 16.12
N LYS A 68 3.61 22.86 14.91
CA LYS A 68 3.40 24.28 14.52
C LYS A 68 1.96 24.67 14.15
N ILE A 69 0.97 23.86 14.49
CA ILE A 69 -0.41 24.06 14.00
C ILE A 69 -1.25 24.91 14.95
N LYS A 70 -1.85 26.01 14.45
CA LYS A 70 -2.69 26.93 15.24
C LYS A 70 -4.20 26.88 14.93
N LYS A 71 -4.62 26.26 13.81
CA LYS A 71 -6.03 26.21 13.37
C LYS A 71 -6.44 24.81 12.95
N THR A 72 -7.62 24.36 13.35
CA THR A 72 -8.13 23.02 13.03
C THR A 72 -8.18 22.75 11.53
N ARG A 73 -8.56 23.73 10.70
CA ARG A 73 -8.57 23.56 9.23
C ARG A 73 -7.18 23.24 8.67
N MET A 74 -6.14 23.93 9.17
CA MET A 74 -4.76 23.61 8.77
C MET A 74 -4.35 22.21 9.24
N LEU A 75 -4.80 21.81 10.43
CA LEU A 75 -4.60 20.45 10.95
C LEU A 75 -5.24 19.41 10.01
N TYR A 76 -6.50 19.61 9.59
CA TYR A 76 -7.19 18.69 8.67
C TYR A 76 -6.43 18.55 7.35
N PHE A 77 -6.00 19.65 6.74
CA PHE A 77 -5.18 19.63 5.52
C PHE A 77 -3.89 18.84 5.73
N ILE A 78 -3.15 19.12 6.80
CA ILE A 78 -1.88 18.42 7.07
C ILE A 78 -2.13 16.93 7.31
N LEU A 79 -3.11 16.55 8.13
CA LEU A 79 -3.40 15.15 8.43
C LEU A 79 -3.80 14.35 7.18
N VAL A 80 -4.60 14.92 6.30
CA VAL A 80 -5.04 14.22 5.10
C VAL A 80 -3.93 14.20 4.05
N PHE A 81 -3.26 15.33 3.80
CA PHE A 81 -2.24 15.39 2.76
C PHE A 81 -0.92 14.72 3.15
N ILE A 82 -0.62 14.57 4.45
CA ILE A 82 0.50 13.74 4.87
C ILE A 82 0.26 12.26 4.49
N CYS A 83 -0.96 11.75 4.63
CA CYS A 83 -1.31 10.41 4.15
C CYS A 83 -1.21 10.32 2.62
N PHE A 84 -1.71 11.34 1.91
CA PHE A 84 -1.66 11.39 0.45
C PHE A 84 -0.23 11.32 -0.08
N PHE A 85 0.63 12.24 0.35
CA PHE A 85 2.02 12.31 -0.14
C PHE A 85 2.91 11.19 0.42
N SER A 86 2.70 10.78 1.65
CA SER A 86 3.42 9.63 2.20
C SER A 86 3.06 8.35 1.48
N GLY A 87 1.79 8.14 1.11
CA GLY A 87 1.34 7.01 0.32
C GLY A 87 2.09 6.86 -1.02
N MET A 88 2.54 7.96 -1.62
CA MET A 88 3.37 7.92 -2.83
C MET A 88 4.74 7.27 -2.61
N ILE A 89 5.24 7.27 -1.37
CA ILE A 89 6.63 6.93 -1.03
C ILE A 89 6.70 5.63 -0.21
N ILE A 90 5.79 5.49 0.77
CA ILE A 90 5.88 4.43 1.80
C ILE A 90 4.72 3.43 1.76
N THR A 91 3.91 3.44 0.73
CA THR A 91 2.66 2.71 0.53
C THR A 91 1.46 3.27 1.33
N ASN A 92 0.26 3.08 0.77
CA ASN A 92 -1.00 3.53 1.37
C ASN A 92 -1.26 2.90 2.75
N ASP A 93 -1.01 1.60 2.90
CA ASP A 93 -1.29 0.84 4.12
C ASP A 93 -0.45 1.37 5.28
N VAL A 94 0.85 1.57 5.04
CA VAL A 94 1.77 2.07 6.06
C VAL A 94 1.50 3.53 6.40
N ALA A 95 1.17 4.36 5.41
CA ALA A 95 0.76 5.73 5.66
C ALA A 95 -0.43 5.78 6.63
N LEU A 96 -1.46 4.94 6.41
CA LEU A 96 -2.64 4.91 7.27
C LEU A 96 -2.38 4.34 8.67
N ILE A 97 -1.66 3.22 8.78
CA ILE A 97 -1.27 2.66 10.10
C ILE A 97 -0.50 3.68 10.93
N THR A 98 0.28 4.54 10.27
CA THR A 98 1.08 5.54 10.96
C THR A 98 0.28 6.78 11.33
N PHE A 99 -0.50 7.32 10.40
CA PHE A 99 -1.09 8.65 10.57
C PHE A 99 -2.54 8.66 11.07
N VAL A 100 -3.29 7.54 10.93
CA VAL A 100 -4.67 7.49 11.46
C VAL A 100 -4.72 7.53 12.98
N PRO A 101 -3.95 6.70 13.74
CA PRO A 101 -3.92 6.81 15.21
C PRO A 101 -3.52 8.21 15.67
N PHE A 102 -2.54 8.79 14.96
CA PHE A 102 -2.06 10.14 15.24
C PHE A 102 -3.13 11.22 14.98
N ALA A 103 -3.89 11.07 13.88
CA ALA A 103 -5.01 11.96 13.60
C ALA A 103 -6.10 11.88 14.68
N ILE A 104 -6.42 10.67 15.15
CA ILE A 104 -7.41 10.47 16.23
C ILE A 104 -6.97 11.20 17.50
N GLU A 105 -5.71 11.03 17.90
CA GLU A 105 -5.14 11.66 19.10
C GLU A 105 -5.16 13.20 18.99
N LEU A 106 -4.66 13.73 17.85
CA LEU A 106 -4.60 15.18 17.64
C LEU A 106 -5.97 15.84 17.53
N LEU A 107 -6.91 15.22 16.81
CA LEU A 107 -8.26 15.75 16.68
C LEU A 107 -9.01 15.73 18.02
N THR A 108 -8.76 14.71 18.84
CA THR A 108 -9.31 14.63 20.21
C THR A 108 -8.73 15.74 21.07
N ALA A 109 -7.42 15.93 21.06
CA ALA A 109 -6.73 16.99 21.82
C ALA A 109 -7.13 18.41 21.35
N ALA A 110 -7.43 18.57 20.06
CA ALA A 110 -7.88 19.82 19.46
C ALA A 110 -9.38 20.12 19.69
N GLY A 111 -10.13 19.27 20.42
CA GLY A 111 -11.58 19.41 20.62
C GLY A 111 -12.40 19.23 19.34
N ALA A 112 -11.87 18.50 18.35
CA ALA A 112 -12.46 18.24 17.04
C ALA A 112 -12.81 16.75 16.83
N ALA A 113 -13.07 16.03 17.93
CA ALA A 113 -13.36 14.59 17.92
C ALA A 113 -14.56 14.21 17.02
N GLU A 114 -15.53 15.11 16.87
CA GLU A 114 -16.69 14.94 15.99
C GLU A 114 -16.33 14.74 14.50
N TYR A 115 -15.13 15.19 14.07
CA TYR A 115 -14.65 15.08 12.68
C TYR A 115 -13.68 13.91 12.47
N ILE A 116 -13.38 13.10 13.48
CA ILE A 116 -12.41 11.99 13.37
C ILE A 116 -12.76 11.07 12.22
N ILE A 117 -14.00 10.56 12.17
CA ILE A 117 -14.43 9.61 11.11
C ILE A 117 -14.28 10.27 9.74
N TYR A 118 -14.72 11.51 9.60
CA TYR A 118 -14.65 12.23 8.33
C TYR A 118 -13.20 12.41 7.86
N ILE A 119 -12.32 12.84 8.76
CA ILE A 119 -10.88 13.02 8.43
C ILE A 119 -10.22 11.69 8.13
N VAL A 120 -10.51 10.62 8.89
CA VAL A 120 -9.93 9.27 8.64
C VAL A 120 -10.41 8.71 7.29
N VAL A 121 -11.66 8.95 6.90
CA VAL A 121 -12.16 8.58 5.57
C VAL A 121 -11.40 9.37 4.48
N LEU A 122 -11.20 10.67 4.66
CA LEU A 122 -10.41 11.47 3.72
C LEU A 122 -8.94 11.07 3.68
N GLN A 123 -8.34 10.68 4.82
CA GLN A 123 -6.99 10.10 4.85
C GLN A 123 -6.91 8.80 4.04
N THR A 124 -7.92 7.94 4.19
CA THR A 124 -8.00 6.66 3.47
C THR A 124 -8.10 6.86 1.97
N ILE A 125 -9.00 7.74 1.54
CA ILE A 125 -9.13 8.13 0.12
C ILE A 125 -7.84 8.78 -0.37
N GLY A 126 -7.27 9.69 0.42
CA GLY A 126 -6.03 10.38 0.12
C GLY A 126 -4.84 9.43 -0.02
N ALA A 127 -4.67 8.49 0.90
CA ALA A 127 -3.59 7.50 0.83
C ALA A 127 -3.72 6.59 -0.40
N ASN A 128 -4.93 6.09 -0.70
CA ASN A 128 -5.18 5.25 -1.88
C ASN A 128 -4.91 6.02 -3.19
N LEU A 129 -5.45 7.24 -3.34
CA LEU A 129 -5.29 8.04 -4.56
C LEU A 129 -3.89 8.66 -4.68
N GLY A 130 -3.24 8.99 -3.56
CA GLY A 130 -1.85 9.41 -3.53
C GLY A 130 -0.93 8.29 -3.98
N SER A 131 -1.07 7.12 -3.39
CA SER A 131 -0.23 5.95 -3.69
C SER A 131 -0.31 5.51 -5.15
N MET A 132 -1.43 5.74 -5.82
CA MET A 132 -1.55 5.39 -7.24
C MET A 132 -0.69 6.27 -8.15
N ALA A 133 -0.23 7.43 -7.69
CA ALA A 133 0.54 8.36 -8.52
C ALA A 133 1.99 7.90 -8.78
N THR A 134 2.48 6.90 -8.03
CA THR A 134 3.84 6.39 -8.19
C THR A 134 3.87 4.87 -8.33
N PRO A 135 4.86 4.32 -9.08
CA PRO A 135 5.01 2.87 -9.20
C PRO A 135 5.28 2.16 -7.87
N ILE A 136 5.84 2.85 -6.88
CA ILE A 136 6.20 2.28 -5.56
C ILE A 136 5.13 2.50 -4.49
N GLY A 137 4.09 3.27 -4.78
CA GLY A 137 3.09 3.68 -3.80
C GLY A 137 2.19 2.55 -3.29
N ASN A 138 2.07 1.45 -4.01
CA ASN A 138 1.37 0.26 -3.55
C ASN A 138 1.82 -1.01 -4.30
N PRO A 139 1.55 -2.20 -3.72
CA PRO A 139 2.03 -3.47 -4.26
C PRO A 139 1.53 -3.77 -5.69
N GLN A 140 0.26 -3.47 -5.99
CA GLN A 140 -0.30 -3.71 -7.33
C GLN A 140 0.37 -2.83 -8.39
N ASN A 141 0.79 -1.61 -8.04
CA ASN A 141 1.51 -0.73 -8.95
C ASN A 141 2.88 -1.31 -9.31
N ILE A 142 3.64 -1.73 -8.29
CA ILE A 142 4.96 -2.37 -8.48
C ILE A 142 4.82 -3.58 -9.40
N PHE A 143 3.81 -4.42 -9.13
CA PHE A 143 3.56 -5.62 -9.90
C PHE A 143 3.20 -5.30 -11.35
N LEU A 144 2.19 -4.45 -11.60
CA LEU A 144 1.74 -4.13 -12.96
C LEU A 144 2.80 -3.37 -13.74
N PHE A 145 3.50 -2.41 -13.10
CA PHE A 145 4.62 -1.70 -13.71
C PHE A 145 5.72 -2.66 -14.19
N SER A 146 6.07 -3.66 -13.36
CA SER A 146 7.04 -4.69 -13.69
C SER A 146 6.53 -5.64 -14.78
N LYS A 147 5.32 -6.16 -14.61
CA LYS A 147 4.68 -7.16 -15.49
C LYS A 147 4.57 -6.67 -16.93
N TYR A 148 4.08 -5.46 -17.13
CA TYR A 148 3.85 -4.88 -18.46
C TYR A 148 5.04 -4.09 -18.99
N ASN A 149 6.17 -4.08 -18.28
CA ASN A 149 7.35 -3.31 -18.66
C ASN A 149 7.03 -1.83 -18.96
N MET A 150 6.13 -1.23 -18.17
CA MET A 150 5.69 0.15 -18.38
C MET A 150 6.86 1.14 -18.27
N THR A 151 6.79 2.19 -19.07
CA THR A 151 7.61 3.38 -18.88
C THR A 151 7.00 4.27 -17.78
N ILE A 152 7.80 5.16 -17.20
CA ILE A 152 7.29 6.16 -16.22
C ILE A 152 6.22 7.04 -16.86
N GLY A 153 6.37 7.38 -18.17
CA GLY A 153 5.40 8.19 -18.89
C GLY A 153 4.03 7.50 -19.05
N GLU A 154 4.01 6.23 -19.43
CA GLU A 154 2.78 5.43 -19.52
C GLU A 154 2.10 5.28 -18.16
N PHE A 155 2.88 5.01 -17.12
CA PHE A 155 2.36 4.92 -15.76
C PHE A 155 1.74 6.25 -15.30
N ALA A 156 2.48 7.35 -15.45
CA ALA A 156 2.01 8.69 -15.07
C ALA A 156 0.78 9.11 -15.88
N GLY A 157 0.74 8.83 -17.18
CA GLY A 157 -0.42 9.07 -18.04
C GLY A 157 -1.68 8.35 -17.57
N ALA A 158 -1.51 7.15 -16.99
CA ALA A 158 -2.62 6.36 -16.45
C ALA A 158 -3.13 6.85 -15.08
N THR A 159 -2.30 7.51 -14.28
CA THR A 159 -2.59 7.67 -12.84
C THR A 159 -2.59 9.11 -12.34
N VAL A 160 -1.76 10.00 -12.91
CA VAL A 160 -1.56 11.36 -12.38
C VAL A 160 -2.85 12.20 -12.40
N TRP A 161 -3.68 12.07 -13.43
CA TRP A 161 -4.92 12.82 -13.53
C TRP A 161 -5.91 12.50 -12.41
N TYR A 162 -5.98 11.23 -11.99
CA TYR A 162 -6.79 10.83 -10.83
C TYR A 162 -6.23 11.41 -9.54
N ALA A 163 -4.90 11.40 -9.36
CA ALA A 163 -4.27 11.98 -8.19
C ALA A 163 -4.48 13.50 -8.11
N VAL A 164 -4.36 14.24 -9.23
CA VAL A 164 -4.63 15.69 -9.29
C VAL A 164 -6.10 15.99 -8.98
N THR A 165 -7.02 15.23 -9.58
CA THR A 165 -8.46 15.38 -9.30
C THR A 165 -8.77 15.09 -7.82
N ALA A 166 -8.10 14.08 -7.24
CA ALA A 166 -8.24 13.77 -5.82
C ALA A 166 -7.79 14.93 -4.91
N ILE A 167 -6.66 15.57 -5.22
CA ILE A 167 -6.18 16.74 -4.45
C ILE A 167 -7.25 17.84 -4.44
N ILE A 168 -7.86 18.12 -5.59
CA ILE A 168 -8.89 19.16 -5.71
C ILE A 168 -10.13 18.78 -4.89
N ILE A 169 -10.68 17.56 -5.09
CA ILE A 169 -11.89 17.11 -4.41
C ILE A 169 -11.67 17.03 -2.89
N ILE A 170 -10.57 16.45 -2.43
CA ILE A 170 -10.23 16.34 -1.00
C ILE A 170 -10.10 17.74 -0.39
N SER A 171 -9.44 18.68 -1.09
CA SER A 171 -9.30 20.05 -0.62
C SER A 171 -10.66 20.73 -0.45
N ILE A 172 -11.56 20.57 -1.41
CA ILE A 172 -12.93 21.07 -1.34
C ILE A 172 -13.66 20.45 -0.14
N CYS A 173 -13.58 19.12 0.03
CA CYS A 173 -14.20 18.42 1.16
C CYS A 173 -13.72 18.97 2.51
N ILE A 174 -12.41 19.23 2.65
CA ILE A 174 -11.85 19.79 3.89
C ILE A 174 -12.34 21.22 4.10
N CYS A 175 -12.52 22.02 3.06
CA CYS A 175 -13.02 23.39 3.17
C CYS A 175 -14.45 23.48 3.72
N PHE A 176 -15.27 22.45 3.54
CA PHE A 176 -16.63 22.38 4.10
C PHE A 176 -16.65 22.09 5.61
N ILE A 177 -15.54 21.64 6.21
CA ILE A 177 -15.49 21.39 7.66
C ILE A 177 -15.31 22.72 8.39
N PRO A 178 -16.09 22.99 9.45
CA PRO A 178 -15.91 24.18 10.28
C PRO A 178 -14.47 24.27 10.85
N SER A 179 -13.96 25.49 10.92
CA SER A 179 -12.63 25.75 11.49
C SER A 179 -12.77 26.44 12.85
N LYS A 180 -12.10 25.86 13.86
CA LYS A 180 -12.00 26.43 15.21
C LYS A 180 -10.53 26.79 15.49
N GLU A 181 -10.28 27.70 16.41
CA GLU A 181 -8.94 27.94 16.94
C GLU A 181 -8.56 26.76 17.84
N VAL A 182 -7.32 26.32 17.72
CA VAL A 182 -6.79 25.20 18.50
C VAL A 182 -5.82 25.75 19.52
N ASP A 183 -6.11 25.54 20.78
CA ASP A 183 -5.18 25.77 21.89
C ASP A 183 -4.61 24.40 22.30
N ILE A 184 -3.58 23.98 21.57
CA ILE A 184 -2.87 22.75 21.96
C ILE A 184 -2.01 23.13 23.17
N ASN A 185 -2.57 22.94 24.35
CA ASN A 185 -1.83 23.11 25.59
C ASN A 185 -0.70 22.06 25.65
N ASP A 186 0.51 22.55 25.54
CA ASP A 186 1.79 21.83 25.39
C ASP A 186 2.17 20.95 26.60
N LYS A 187 1.29 20.77 27.58
CA LYS A 187 1.67 20.16 28.86
C LYS A 187 1.61 18.64 28.92
N ASP A 188 0.87 18.00 28.05
CA ASP A 188 0.70 16.53 28.10
C ASP A 188 1.37 15.74 26.96
N ASN A 189 1.81 16.39 25.90
CA ASN A 189 2.46 15.74 24.75
C ASN A 189 3.99 15.61 24.89
N LYS A 190 4.47 15.13 26.03
CA LYS A 190 5.80 14.50 26.08
C LYS A 190 5.75 13.07 25.53
N THR A 191 5.10 12.86 24.42
CA THR A 191 5.28 11.64 23.63
C THR A 191 6.75 11.56 23.24
N GLN A 192 7.41 10.50 23.62
CA GLN A 192 8.81 10.17 23.49
C GLN A 192 9.42 10.81 22.24
N ARG A 193 10.18 11.90 22.43
CA ARG A 193 11.11 12.37 21.39
C ARG A 193 12.09 11.23 21.14
N ALA A 194 11.80 10.42 20.14
CA ALA A 194 12.77 9.46 19.66
C ALA A 194 14.06 10.23 19.35
N GLU A 195 15.18 9.83 19.94
CA GLU A 195 16.46 10.47 19.67
C GLU A 195 16.75 10.38 18.17
N PHE A 196 16.57 11.51 17.49
CA PHE A 196 16.71 11.61 16.05
C PHE A 196 18.20 11.62 15.66
N HIS A 197 18.70 10.46 15.32
CA HIS A 197 20.07 10.29 14.86
C HIS A 197 20.17 10.62 13.37
N LYS A 198 20.52 11.86 13.03
CA LYS A 198 20.64 12.38 11.65
C LYS A 198 21.48 11.50 10.71
N TRP A 199 22.52 10.82 11.22
CA TRP A 199 23.38 9.96 10.41
C TRP A 199 22.66 8.73 9.84
N LYS A 200 21.59 8.25 10.49
CA LYS A 200 20.80 7.11 10.03
C LYS A 200 19.89 7.45 8.84
N LEU A 201 19.66 8.73 8.56
CA LEU A 201 18.87 9.16 7.39
C LEU A 201 19.62 8.90 6.09
N ALA A 202 20.93 9.05 6.05
CA ALA A 202 21.71 8.86 4.83
C ALA A 202 21.56 7.43 4.27
N PRO A 203 21.76 6.34 5.05
CA PRO A 203 21.56 5.00 4.53
C PRO A 203 20.11 4.71 4.12
N ILE A 204 19.08 5.29 4.81
CA ILE A 204 17.68 5.13 4.40
C ILE A 204 17.44 5.82 3.05
N ALA A 205 17.95 7.03 2.85
CA ALA A 205 17.86 7.73 1.57
C ALA A 205 18.55 6.93 0.45
N VAL A 206 19.68 6.30 0.73
CA VAL A 206 20.37 5.42 -0.23
C VAL A 206 19.51 4.21 -0.58
N ILE A 207 18.90 3.53 0.40
CA ILE A 207 17.96 2.42 0.15
C ILE A 207 16.82 2.90 -0.76
N PHE A 208 16.23 4.05 -0.48
CA PHE A 208 15.14 4.61 -1.28
C PHE A 208 15.56 4.86 -2.73
N VAL A 209 16.70 5.53 -2.94
CA VAL A 209 17.23 5.83 -4.28
C VAL A 209 17.51 4.53 -5.05
N ILE A 210 18.12 3.53 -4.42
CA ILE A 210 18.42 2.24 -5.05
C ILE A 210 17.14 1.48 -5.41
N CYS A 211 16.10 1.53 -4.56
CA CYS A 211 14.79 0.97 -4.88
C CYS A 211 14.17 1.66 -6.11
N ILE A 212 14.22 3.00 -6.19
CA ILE A 212 13.77 3.74 -7.38
C ILE A 212 14.55 3.32 -8.63
N LEU A 213 15.88 3.27 -8.55
CA LEU A 213 16.71 2.85 -9.68
C LEU A 213 16.40 1.41 -10.12
N CYS A 214 16.07 0.53 -9.18
CA CYS A 214 15.61 -0.82 -9.50
C CYS A 214 14.23 -0.81 -10.18
N VAL A 215 13.28 0.00 -9.71
CA VAL A 215 11.96 0.18 -10.36
C VAL A 215 12.14 0.70 -11.79
N MET A 216 13.04 1.66 -12.00
CA MET A 216 13.41 2.20 -13.31
C MET A 216 14.27 1.24 -14.16
N ARG A 217 14.58 0.04 -13.66
CA ARG A 217 15.41 -1.00 -14.34
C ARG A 217 16.86 -0.59 -14.63
N VAL A 218 17.35 0.40 -13.93
CA VAL A 218 18.77 0.80 -14.02
C VAL A 218 19.66 -0.17 -13.25
N ILE A 219 19.16 -0.72 -12.13
CA ILE A 219 19.90 -1.66 -11.27
C ILE A 219 19.15 -3.00 -11.22
N ASP A 220 19.90 -4.10 -11.25
CA ASP A 220 19.35 -5.45 -11.05
C ASP A 220 18.81 -5.60 -9.61
N TYR A 221 17.65 -6.27 -9.49
CA TYR A 221 16.98 -6.45 -8.20
C TYR A 221 17.81 -7.23 -7.16
N ARG A 222 18.72 -8.10 -7.60
CA ARG A 222 19.62 -8.87 -6.71
C ARG A 222 20.64 -7.95 -6.04
N VAL A 223 21.20 -7.01 -6.82
CA VAL A 223 22.13 -5.99 -6.31
C VAL A 223 21.41 -5.06 -5.35
N MET A 224 20.22 -4.56 -5.74
CA MET A 224 19.37 -3.76 -4.87
C MET A 224 19.08 -4.47 -3.56
N LEU A 225 18.62 -5.73 -3.59
CA LEU A 225 18.28 -6.50 -2.40
C LEU A 225 19.49 -6.67 -1.47
N LEU A 226 20.67 -7.02 -2.03
CA LEU A 226 21.91 -7.17 -1.27
C LEU A 226 22.28 -5.86 -0.54
N VAL A 227 22.28 -4.73 -1.25
CA VAL A 227 22.61 -3.43 -0.67
C VAL A 227 21.58 -3.04 0.40
N CYS A 228 20.29 -3.25 0.16
CA CYS A 228 19.25 -2.96 1.14
C CYS A 228 19.40 -3.81 2.41
N ILE A 229 19.73 -5.11 2.29
CA ILE A 229 19.99 -5.97 3.45
C ILE A 229 21.19 -5.46 4.23
N LEU A 230 22.30 -5.16 3.58
CA LEU A 230 23.52 -4.69 4.24
C LEU A 230 23.30 -3.35 4.96
N LEU A 231 22.68 -2.38 4.30
CA LEU A 231 22.41 -1.07 4.90
C LEU A 231 21.41 -1.18 6.04
N THR A 232 20.36 -1.98 5.92
CA THR A 232 19.40 -2.21 7.01
C THR A 232 20.06 -2.87 8.21
N ALA A 233 20.96 -3.83 8.02
CA ALA A 233 21.70 -4.47 9.10
C ALA A 233 22.59 -3.47 9.86
N VAL A 234 23.18 -2.51 9.14
CA VAL A 234 23.99 -1.42 9.75
C VAL A 234 23.09 -0.41 10.49
N ILE A 235 21.89 -0.11 9.99
CA ILE A 235 20.95 0.82 10.63
C ILE A 235 20.43 0.21 11.94
N ASP A 236 19.78 -0.95 11.84
CA ASP A 236 19.28 -1.74 12.96
C ASP A 236 18.80 -3.10 12.44
N TYR A 237 19.50 -4.18 12.82
CA TYR A 237 19.15 -5.54 12.44
C TYR A 237 17.75 -5.98 12.93
N LYS A 238 17.18 -5.33 13.96
CA LYS A 238 15.84 -5.61 14.48
C LYS A 238 14.74 -5.24 13.48
N LEU A 239 15.03 -4.41 12.50
CA LEU A 239 14.08 -4.03 11.45
C LEU A 239 13.66 -5.23 10.61
N PHE A 240 14.52 -6.22 10.42
CA PHE A 240 14.16 -7.46 9.73
C PHE A 240 12.99 -8.18 10.40
N ALA A 241 12.92 -8.18 11.74
CA ALA A 241 11.81 -8.81 12.46
C ALA A 241 10.47 -8.06 12.34
N LYS A 242 10.50 -6.80 11.87
CA LYS A 242 9.31 -5.95 11.69
C LYS A 242 8.75 -5.98 10.27
N ALA A 243 9.50 -6.53 9.31
CA ALA A 243 9.02 -6.65 7.93
C ALA A 243 7.78 -7.55 7.86
N ASP A 244 6.83 -7.20 6.98
CA ASP A 244 5.60 -7.97 6.80
C ASP A 244 5.83 -9.19 5.90
N TYR A 245 6.33 -10.26 6.50
CA TYR A 245 6.53 -11.55 5.82
C TYR A 245 5.21 -12.20 5.38
N ILE A 246 4.09 -11.86 6.03
CA ILE A 246 2.77 -12.38 5.68
C ILE A 246 2.34 -11.84 4.32
N LEU A 247 2.57 -10.56 4.06
CA LEU A 247 2.33 -9.96 2.75
C LEU A 247 3.19 -10.64 1.67
N LEU A 248 4.47 -10.89 1.92
CA LEU A 248 5.35 -11.59 0.95
C LEU A 248 4.85 -13.00 0.64
N LEU A 249 4.46 -13.78 1.68
CA LEU A 249 3.87 -15.11 1.51
C LEU A 249 2.55 -15.07 0.75
N THR A 250 1.75 -14.04 0.96
CA THR A 250 0.50 -13.82 0.23
C THR A 250 0.77 -13.62 -1.26
N PHE A 251 1.79 -12.84 -1.62
CA PHE A 251 2.20 -12.69 -3.02
C PHE A 251 2.69 -14.00 -3.64
N VAL A 252 3.48 -14.78 -2.90
CA VAL A 252 3.92 -16.11 -3.38
C VAL A 252 2.72 -17.02 -3.64
N ALA A 253 1.75 -17.07 -2.71
CA ALA A 253 0.52 -17.85 -2.89
C ALA A 253 -0.28 -17.37 -4.12
N PHE A 254 -0.40 -16.06 -4.34
CA PHE A 254 -1.04 -15.52 -5.53
C PHE A 254 -0.30 -15.87 -6.82
N PHE A 255 1.02 -15.77 -6.86
CA PHE A 255 1.80 -16.12 -8.05
C PHE A 255 1.60 -17.60 -8.42
N ILE A 256 1.61 -18.50 -7.44
CA ILE A 256 1.36 -19.93 -7.66
C ILE A 256 -0.07 -20.16 -8.15
N LEU A 257 -1.06 -19.59 -7.48
CA LEU A 257 -2.47 -19.70 -7.85
C LEU A 257 -2.69 -19.23 -9.29
N MET A 258 -2.16 -18.04 -9.63
CA MET A 258 -2.33 -17.45 -10.97
C MET A 258 -1.61 -18.23 -12.07
N GLY A 259 -0.40 -18.74 -11.78
CA GLY A 259 0.30 -19.63 -12.70
C GLY A 259 -0.49 -20.91 -13.00
N ASN A 260 -1.13 -21.49 -11.97
CA ASN A 260 -1.98 -22.65 -12.12
C ASN A 260 -3.27 -22.32 -12.90
N ILE A 261 -3.96 -21.22 -12.55
CA ILE A 261 -5.18 -20.79 -13.26
C ILE A 261 -4.92 -20.56 -14.75
N LYS A 262 -3.80 -19.91 -15.10
CA LYS A 262 -3.39 -19.71 -16.49
C LYS A 262 -3.15 -21.02 -17.25
N SER A 263 -2.79 -22.09 -16.53
CA SER A 263 -2.57 -23.42 -17.10
C SER A 263 -3.88 -24.20 -17.29
N MET A 264 -5.02 -23.70 -16.80
CA MET A 264 -6.34 -24.32 -16.91
C MET A 264 -7.13 -23.65 -18.04
N SER A 265 -7.11 -24.25 -19.25
CA SER A 265 -7.69 -23.69 -20.48
C SER A 265 -9.17 -23.28 -20.35
N PHE A 266 -9.96 -23.99 -19.56
CA PHE A 266 -11.38 -23.64 -19.32
C PHE A 266 -11.55 -22.31 -18.60
N ILE A 267 -10.76 -22.09 -17.55
CA ILE A 267 -10.80 -20.84 -16.75
C ILE A 267 -10.16 -19.71 -17.53
N GLU A 268 -9.06 -19.99 -18.24
CA GLU A 268 -8.36 -19.04 -19.11
C GLU A 268 -9.32 -18.42 -20.12
N ASN A 269 -10.04 -19.23 -20.88
CA ASN A 269 -10.99 -18.78 -21.90
C ASN A 269 -12.17 -17.98 -21.28
N GLY A 270 -12.69 -18.44 -20.14
CA GLY A 270 -13.78 -17.74 -19.45
C GLY A 270 -13.38 -16.36 -18.97
N LEU A 271 -12.24 -16.25 -18.30
CA LEU A 271 -11.71 -14.98 -17.78
C LEU A 271 -11.24 -14.04 -18.90
N SER A 272 -10.57 -14.56 -19.93
CA SER A 272 -10.19 -13.77 -21.10
C SER A 272 -11.38 -13.12 -21.78
N ASN A 273 -12.48 -13.87 -21.98
CA ASN A 273 -13.71 -13.34 -22.55
C ASN A 273 -14.43 -12.32 -21.64
N PHE A 274 -14.34 -12.51 -20.32
CA PHE A 274 -14.91 -11.57 -19.35
C PHE A 274 -14.13 -10.24 -19.32
N VAL A 275 -12.81 -10.30 -19.45
CA VAL A 275 -11.90 -9.15 -19.35
C VAL A 275 -11.78 -8.39 -20.66
N ALA A 276 -11.74 -9.10 -21.79
CA ALA A 276 -11.47 -8.54 -23.13
C ALA A 276 -12.39 -7.35 -23.46
N GLY A 277 -11.82 -6.18 -23.68
CA GLY A 277 -12.54 -4.93 -23.96
C GLY A 277 -13.32 -4.34 -22.77
N ARG A 278 -13.19 -4.93 -21.58
CA ARG A 278 -13.88 -4.50 -20.35
C ARG A 278 -12.91 -4.40 -19.16
N GLU A 279 -11.63 -4.24 -19.41
CA GLU A 279 -10.56 -4.26 -18.42
C GLU A 279 -10.81 -3.29 -17.25
N PHE A 280 -11.31 -2.09 -17.59
CA PHE A 280 -11.60 -1.08 -16.59
C PHE A 280 -12.72 -1.50 -15.63
N MET A 281 -13.85 -1.95 -16.18
CA MET A 281 -14.99 -2.40 -15.36
C MET A 281 -14.66 -3.68 -14.58
N SER A 282 -13.99 -4.63 -15.24
CA SER A 282 -13.59 -5.89 -14.62
C SER A 282 -12.60 -5.64 -13.46
N GLY A 283 -11.65 -4.73 -13.64
CA GLY A 283 -10.69 -4.34 -12.60
C GLY A 283 -11.37 -3.70 -11.40
N ILE A 284 -12.29 -2.76 -11.63
CA ILE A 284 -13.06 -2.13 -10.55
C ILE A 284 -13.91 -3.18 -9.81
N LEU A 285 -14.74 -3.94 -10.53
CA LEU A 285 -15.69 -4.88 -9.93
C LEU A 285 -14.98 -5.98 -9.16
N LEU A 286 -13.93 -6.55 -9.73
CA LEU A 286 -13.19 -7.63 -9.07
C LEU A 286 -12.46 -7.14 -7.83
N SER A 287 -11.94 -5.91 -7.84
CA SER A 287 -11.34 -5.28 -6.66
C SER A 287 -12.30 -5.19 -5.47
N GLN A 288 -13.60 -5.01 -5.73
CA GLN A 288 -14.61 -4.96 -4.66
C GLN A 288 -14.80 -6.30 -3.94
N VAL A 289 -14.47 -7.41 -4.61
CA VAL A 289 -14.73 -8.77 -4.12
C VAL A 289 -13.46 -9.39 -3.51
N ILE A 290 -12.32 -9.27 -4.21
CA ILE A 290 -11.08 -9.97 -3.83
C ILE A 290 -9.94 -9.02 -3.47
N SER A 291 -10.18 -7.71 -3.35
CA SER A 291 -9.19 -6.65 -3.17
C SER A 291 -8.39 -6.33 -4.44
N ASN A 292 -7.87 -5.09 -4.50
CA ASN A 292 -7.18 -4.54 -5.67
C ASN A 292 -5.88 -5.28 -6.04
N VAL A 293 -5.10 -5.74 -5.06
CA VAL A 293 -3.85 -6.47 -5.30
C VAL A 293 -4.10 -7.83 -5.96
N PRO A 294 -4.96 -8.73 -5.39
CA PRO A 294 -5.34 -9.97 -6.05
C PRO A 294 -5.99 -9.76 -7.41
N ALA A 295 -6.86 -8.74 -7.54
CA ALA A 295 -7.49 -8.42 -8.82
C ALA A 295 -6.45 -8.04 -9.88
N ALA A 296 -5.44 -7.23 -9.53
CA ALA A 296 -4.34 -6.88 -10.43
C ALA A 296 -3.56 -8.12 -10.89
N VAL A 297 -3.18 -9.00 -9.95
CA VAL A 297 -2.41 -10.21 -10.25
C VAL A 297 -3.23 -11.18 -11.11
N LEU A 298 -4.50 -11.38 -10.79
CA LEU A 298 -5.40 -12.25 -11.56
C LEU A 298 -5.59 -11.72 -12.99
N LEU A 299 -6.11 -10.50 -13.12
CA LEU A 299 -6.54 -9.95 -14.40
C LEU A 299 -5.36 -9.69 -15.35
N SER A 300 -4.17 -9.42 -14.83
CA SER A 300 -2.97 -9.19 -15.65
C SER A 300 -2.55 -10.38 -16.54
N ASN A 301 -3.10 -11.56 -16.31
CA ASN A 301 -2.83 -12.72 -17.15
C ASN A 301 -3.83 -12.86 -18.30
N PHE A 302 -4.89 -12.05 -18.31
CA PHE A 302 -6.00 -12.16 -19.27
C PHE A 302 -6.20 -10.88 -20.10
N THR A 303 -5.32 -9.91 -19.99
CA THR A 303 -5.31 -8.70 -20.83
C THR A 303 -3.89 -8.23 -21.08
N ASP A 304 -3.67 -7.63 -22.24
CA ASP A 304 -2.42 -6.94 -22.57
C ASP A 304 -2.50 -5.42 -22.29
N ASN A 305 -3.69 -4.93 -21.93
CA ASN A 305 -3.90 -3.51 -21.64
C ASN A 305 -3.59 -3.18 -20.16
N GLY A 306 -2.30 -3.23 -19.83
CA GLY A 306 -1.82 -2.97 -18.47
C GLY A 306 -2.13 -1.56 -17.97
N VAL A 307 -2.14 -0.55 -18.85
CA VAL A 307 -2.41 0.86 -18.52
C VAL A 307 -3.85 1.02 -18.00
N LEU A 308 -4.81 0.43 -18.71
CA LEU A 308 -6.21 0.49 -18.32
C LEU A 308 -6.47 -0.33 -17.06
N LEU A 309 -5.86 -1.51 -16.94
CA LEU A 309 -5.95 -2.35 -15.75
C LEU A 309 -5.37 -1.64 -14.51
N LEU A 310 -4.23 -0.96 -14.65
CA LEU A 310 -3.61 -0.19 -13.58
C LEU A 310 -4.56 0.87 -13.02
N SER A 311 -5.18 1.65 -13.91
CA SER A 311 -6.17 2.66 -13.51
C SER A 311 -7.37 2.01 -12.80
N ALA A 312 -7.88 0.92 -13.35
CA ALA A 312 -9.05 0.21 -12.87
C ALA A 312 -8.90 -0.33 -11.44
N VAL A 313 -7.79 -1.04 -11.17
CA VAL A 313 -7.57 -1.64 -9.84
C VAL A 313 -7.25 -0.60 -8.77
N ASN A 314 -6.61 0.52 -9.14
CA ASN A 314 -6.37 1.62 -8.21
C ASN A 314 -7.67 2.36 -7.84
N ILE A 315 -8.51 2.66 -8.81
CA ILE A 315 -9.85 3.24 -8.56
C ILE A 315 -10.73 2.24 -7.82
N GLY A 316 -10.66 0.96 -8.22
CA GLY A 316 -11.36 -0.13 -7.55
C GLY A 316 -11.04 -0.24 -6.06
N GLY A 317 -9.82 0.11 -5.65
CA GLY A 317 -9.41 0.14 -4.24
C GLY A 317 -10.15 1.15 -3.35
N LEU A 318 -10.89 2.10 -3.93
CA LEU A 318 -11.66 3.12 -3.20
C LEU A 318 -13.06 2.67 -2.78
N GLY A 319 -13.54 1.54 -3.24
CA GLY A 319 -14.93 1.12 -3.09
C GLY A 319 -15.26 0.56 -1.71
N THR A 320 -15.37 -0.75 -1.61
CA THR A 320 -15.70 -1.43 -0.35
C THR A 320 -14.51 -1.48 0.61
N ILE A 321 -14.77 -1.80 1.89
CA ILE A 321 -13.72 -2.02 2.90
C ILE A 321 -12.76 -3.14 2.46
N ILE A 322 -13.26 -4.14 1.71
CA ILE A 322 -12.47 -5.28 1.21
C ILE A 322 -11.62 -4.87 -0.01
N ALA A 323 -12.01 -3.84 -0.73
CA ALA A 323 -11.37 -3.44 -1.98
C ALA A 323 -9.91 -3.02 -1.81
N SER A 324 -9.52 -2.54 -0.62
CA SER A 324 -8.13 -2.22 -0.26
C SER A 324 -7.87 -2.58 1.18
N MET A 325 -6.72 -3.19 1.47
CA MET A 325 -6.27 -3.42 2.85
C MET A 325 -6.17 -2.11 3.64
N ALA A 326 -5.75 -1.03 3.00
CA ALA A 326 -5.72 0.31 3.56
C ALA A 326 -7.09 0.73 4.12
N SER A 327 -8.17 0.49 3.38
CA SER A 327 -9.54 0.79 3.82
C SER A 327 -9.95 -0.05 5.03
N LEU A 328 -9.60 -1.33 5.04
CA LEU A 328 -9.86 -2.22 6.17
C LEU A 328 -9.12 -1.78 7.44
N ILE A 329 -7.83 -1.47 7.31
CA ILE A 329 -6.98 -1.00 8.41
C ILE A 329 -7.56 0.28 9.02
N SER A 330 -7.89 1.26 8.20
CA SER A 330 -8.48 2.51 8.67
C SER A 330 -9.79 2.26 9.42
N CYS A 331 -10.67 1.44 8.86
CA CYS A 331 -11.93 1.08 9.49
C CYS A 331 -11.71 0.47 10.88
N LEU A 332 -10.78 -0.47 11.01
CA LEU A 332 -10.46 -1.10 12.29
C LEU A 332 -9.90 -0.10 13.31
N LEU A 333 -9.06 0.84 12.88
CA LEU A 333 -8.40 1.80 13.77
C LEU A 333 -9.38 2.79 14.40
N TYR A 334 -10.43 3.25 13.69
CA TYR A 334 -11.39 4.19 14.26
C TYR A 334 -12.63 3.50 14.88
N THR A 335 -12.81 2.19 14.65
CA THR A 335 -13.91 1.42 15.26
C THR A 335 -13.48 0.62 16.49
N SER A 336 -12.17 0.49 16.73
CA SER A 336 -11.68 -0.11 17.98
C SER A 336 -11.98 0.82 19.16
N PRO A 337 -12.59 0.30 20.26
CA PRO A 337 -12.88 1.07 21.46
C PRO A 337 -11.60 1.52 22.19
#